data_deeaa56b6aca4437b3614c1904997e37
#
_entry.id   deeaa56b6aca4437b3614c1904997e37
#
_cell.length_a   1.000
_cell.length_b   1.000
_cell.length_c   1.000
_cell.angle_alpha   90.00
_cell.angle_beta   90.00
_cell.angle_gamma   90.00
#
_symmetry.space_group_name_H-M   'P 1'
#
loop_
_entity.id
_entity.type
_entity.pdbx_description
1 polymer ?
#
loop_
_entity_poly.entity_id
_entity_poly.type
_entity_poly.pdbx_seq_one_letter_code
_entity_poly.pdbx_strand_id
1 'polypeptide(L)'
;MSPEEFPAEQQRAKAEHGRTQAEASREGAEQLRTHQEELRQAAEAARSAAEDARHAAEDARHATIESVNATATALTTSLEQMKFMEDARRILREIQGLKPPDRIS
;
A
#
# COMPACT_ATOMS: atom_id res chain seq x y z
N MET A 1 47.86 -59.78 -1.43
CA MET A 1 46.40 -59.60 -1.22
C MET A 1 45.71 -60.89 -1.61
N SER A 2 45.00 -61.50 -0.71
CA SER A 2 44.25 -62.70 -1.04
C SER A 2 43.02 -62.32 -1.88
N PRO A 3 42.53 -63.24 -2.74
CA PRO A 3 41.36 -62.98 -3.54
C PRO A 3 40.09 -62.67 -2.74
N GLU A 4 40.06 -63.07 -1.48
CA GLU A 4 38.91 -62.83 -0.59
C GLU A 4 38.91 -61.39 -0.04
N GLU A 5 40.06 -60.80 0.14
CA GLU A 5 40.17 -59.43 0.65
C GLU A 5 39.77 -58.39 -0.40
N PHE A 6 40.02 -58.71 -1.66
CA PHE A 6 39.72 -57.79 -2.76
C PHE A 6 38.25 -57.47 -2.91
N PRO A 7 37.34 -58.47 -2.89
CA PRO A 7 35.91 -58.18 -2.94
C PRO A 7 35.39 -57.37 -1.73
N ALA A 8 35.94 -57.66 -0.53
CA ALA A 8 35.54 -56.93 0.68
C ALA A 8 35.94 -55.45 0.60
N GLU A 9 37.13 -55.14 0.06
CA GLU A 9 37.58 -53.78 -0.13
C GLU A 9 36.74 -53.09 -1.18
N GLN A 10 36.38 -53.78 -2.26
CA GLN A 10 35.49 -53.21 -3.28
C GLN A 10 34.11 -52.90 -2.73
N GLN A 11 33.60 -53.76 -1.88
CA GLN A 11 32.29 -53.57 -1.26
C GLN A 11 32.34 -52.35 -0.32
N ARG A 12 33.41 -52.20 0.45
CA ARG A 12 33.58 -51.05 1.33
C ARG A 12 33.71 -49.75 0.53
N ALA A 13 34.44 -49.79 -0.55
CA ALA A 13 34.57 -48.60 -1.43
C ALA A 13 33.22 -48.23 -2.05
N LYS A 14 32.45 -49.20 -2.46
CA LYS A 14 31.09 -48.91 -2.99
C LYS A 14 30.16 -48.35 -1.92
N ALA A 15 30.21 -48.91 -0.69
CA ALA A 15 29.40 -48.41 0.40
C ALA A 15 29.80 -46.97 0.76
N GLU A 16 31.08 -46.67 0.76
CA GLU A 16 31.59 -45.32 1.04
C GLU A 16 31.16 -44.36 -0.05
N HIS A 17 31.26 -44.78 -1.30
CA HIS A 17 30.84 -43.95 -2.43
C HIS A 17 29.35 -43.69 -2.37
N GLY A 18 28.56 -44.69 -2.03
CA GLY A 18 27.11 -44.56 -1.87
C GLY A 18 26.74 -43.57 -0.76
N ARG A 19 27.46 -43.65 0.36
CA ARG A 19 27.24 -42.67 1.47
C ARG A 19 27.56 -41.26 1.06
N THR A 20 28.68 -41.09 0.38
CA THR A 20 29.09 -39.76 -0.09
C THR A 20 28.10 -39.19 -1.06
N GLN A 21 27.59 -40.00 -1.99
CA GLN A 21 26.56 -39.55 -2.90
C GLN A 21 25.25 -39.21 -2.20
N ALA A 22 24.85 -40.03 -1.22
CA ALA A 22 23.63 -39.80 -0.48
C ALA A 22 23.74 -38.50 0.33
N GLU A 23 24.90 -38.21 0.90
CA GLU A 23 25.13 -36.96 1.62
C GLU A 23 25.11 -35.77 0.69
N ALA A 24 25.75 -35.87 -0.45
CA ALA A 24 25.76 -34.80 -1.44
C ALA A 24 24.32 -34.49 -1.93
N SER A 25 23.53 -35.56 -2.16
CA SER A 25 22.14 -35.40 -2.54
C SER A 25 21.30 -34.74 -1.45
N ARG A 26 21.54 -35.12 -0.20
CA ARG A 26 20.84 -34.55 0.94
C ARG A 26 21.19 -33.07 1.12
N GLU A 27 22.47 -32.72 1.03
CA GLU A 27 22.91 -31.34 1.10
C GLU A 27 22.33 -30.50 -0.01
N GLY A 28 22.30 -31.03 -1.25
CA GLY A 28 21.68 -30.36 -2.37
C GLY A 28 20.19 -30.14 -2.17
N ALA A 29 19.50 -31.16 -1.62
CA ALA A 29 18.07 -31.04 -1.33
C ALA A 29 17.81 -30.00 -0.24
N GLU A 30 18.66 -29.92 0.77
CA GLU A 30 18.55 -28.94 1.82
C GLU A 30 18.80 -27.53 1.33
N GLN A 31 19.83 -27.36 0.49
CA GLN A 31 20.10 -26.07 -0.13
C GLN A 31 18.93 -25.60 -0.99
N LEU A 32 18.34 -26.53 -1.72
CA LEU A 32 17.17 -26.21 -2.53
C LEU A 32 15.99 -25.81 -1.66
N ARG A 33 15.73 -26.51 -0.58
CA ARG A 33 14.66 -26.15 0.35
C ARG A 33 14.89 -24.78 0.98
N THR A 34 16.12 -24.51 1.40
CA THR A 34 16.49 -23.23 1.97
C THR A 34 16.24 -22.11 0.96
N HIS A 35 16.67 -22.32 -0.29
CA HIS A 35 16.47 -21.36 -1.35
C HIS A 35 14.98 -21.12 -1.64
N GLN A 36 14.21 -22.20 -1.70
CA GLN A 36 12.76 -22.10 -1.91
C GLN A 36 12.09 -21.35 -0.78
N GLU A 37 12.52 -21.58 0.47
CA GLU A 37 11.98 -20.88 1.62
C GLU A 37 12.32 -19.39 1.59
N GLU A 38 13.55 -19.05 1.20
CA GLU A 38 13.94 -17.66 1.03
C GLU A 38 13.12 -16.96 -0.03
N LEU A 39 12.86 -17.65 -1.16
CA LEU A 39 12.02 -17.11 -2.21
C LEU A 39 10.57 -16.93 -1.73
N ARG A 40 10.08 -17.87 -0.97
CA ARG A 40 8.73 -17.79 -0.41
C ARG A 40 8.62 -16.61 0.55
N GLN A 41 9.61 -16.41 1.41
CA GLN A 41 9.63 -15.29 2.35
C GLN A 41 9.73 -13.95 1.61
N ALA A 42 10.54 -13.90 0.56
CA ALA A 42 10.67 -12.70 -0.24
C ALA A 42 9.36 -12.37 -0.97
N ALA A 43 8.68 -13.39 -1.49
CA ALA A 43 7.39 -13.21 -2.14
C ALA A 43 6.32 -12.74 -1.15
N GLU A 44 6.33 -13.28 0.05
CA GLU A 44 5.39 -12.86 1.10
C GLU A 44 5.66 -11.43 1.55
N ALA A 45 6.92 -11.05 1.70
CA ALA A 45 7.29 -9.68 2.05
C ALA A 45 6.87 -8.71 0.96
N ALA A 46 7.04 -9.08 -0.31
CA ALA A 46 6.61 -8.25 -1.43
C ALA A 46 5.09 -8.11 -1.47
N ARG A 47 4.36 -9.19 -1.20
CA ARG A 47 2.89 -9.15 -1.14
C ARG A 47 2.41 -8.24 -0.02
N SER A 48 3.03 -8.35 1.15
CA SER A 48 2.68 -7.51 2.30
C SER A 48 2.96 -6.04 2.02
N ALA A 49 4.11 -5.74 1.40
CA ALA A 49 4.46 -4.36 1.04
C ALA A 49 3.49 -3.80 0.00
N ALA A 50 3.08 -4.60 -0.97
CA ALA A 50 2.11 -4.18 -1.98
C ALA A 50 0.75 -3.90 -1.35
N GLU A 51 0.34 -4.71 -0.38
CA GLU A 51 -0.91 -4.51 0.33
C GLU A 51 -0.88 -3.24 1.18
N ASP A 52 0.23 -2.99 1.87
CA ASP A 52 0.42 -1.76 2.64
C ASP A 52 0.37 -0.54 1.73
N ALA A 53 1.01 -0.62 0.55
CA ALA A 53 0.98 0.47 -0.42
C ALA A 53 -0.45 0.71 -0.94
N ARG A 54 -1.23 -0.34 -1.14
CA ARG A 54 -2.62 -0.23 -1.56
C ARG A 54 -3.46 0.46 -0.49
N HIS A 55 -3.28 0.08 0.77
CA HIS A 55 -3.98 0.73 1.88
C HIS A 55 -3.60 2.20 2.00
N ALA A 56 -2.32 2.51 1.88
CA ALA A 56 -1.87 3.90 1.92
C ALA A 56 -2.47 4.72 0.77
N ALA A 57 -2.57 4.14 -0.43
CA ALA A 57 -3.18 4.81 -1.57
C ALA A 57 -4.68 5.03 -1.36
N GLU A 58 -5.37 4.07 -0.76
CA GLU A 58 -6.79 4.21 -0.42
C GLU A 58 -7.01 5.31 0.61
N ASP A 59 -6.18 5.35 1.65
CA ASP A 59 -6.26 6.39 2.68
C ASP A 59 -6.01 7.77 2.09
N ALA A 60 -5.01 7.88 1.20
CA ALA A 60 -4.73 9.14 0.52
C ALA A 60 -5.90 9.58 -0.35
N ARG A 61 -6.54 8.64 -1.03
CA ARG A 61 -7.72 8.94 -1.85
C ARG A 61 -8.89 9.43 -0.99
N HIS A 62 -9.14 8.77 0.14
CA HIS A 62 -10.17 9.20 1.08
C HIS A 62 -9.89 10.60 1.60
N ALA A 63 -8.64 10.88 2.00
CA ALA A 63 -8.27 12.19 2.48
C ALA A 63 -8.47 13.26 1.41
N THR A 64 -8.16 12.94 0.16
CA THR A 64 -8.36 13.86 -0.96
C THR A 64 -9.85 14.13 -1.18
N ILE A 65 -10.68 13.11 -1.16
CA ILE A 65 -12.13 13.25 -1.32
C ILE A 65 -12.71 14.09 -0.19
N GLU A 66 -12.32 13.85 1.03
CA GLU A 66 -12.76 14.64 2.19
C GLU A 66 -12.35 16.11 2.04
N SER A 67 -11.11 16.35 1.60
CA SER A 67 -10.61 17.68 1.39
C SER A 67 -11.38 18.42 0.29
N VAL A 68 -11.65 17.74 -0.82
CA VAL A 68 -12.45 18.31 -1.92
C VAL A 68 -13.86 18.62 -1.45
N ASN A 69 -14.49 17.72 -0.72
CA ASN A 69 -15.83 17.92 -0.19
C ASN A 69 -15.88 19.08 0.79
N ALA A 70 -14.90 19.20 1.66
CA ALA A 70 -14.81 20.32 2.60
C ALA A 70 -14.64 21.65 1.88
N THR A 71 -13.82 21.68 0.83
CA THR A 71 -13.63 22.87 0.01
C THR A 71 -14.90 23.24 -0.71
N ALA A 72 -15.59 22.27 -1.31
CA ALA A 72 -16.86 22.49 -1.98
C ALA A 72 -17.92 23.06 -1.04
N THR A 73 -17.99 22.52 0.17
CA THR A 73 -18.92 22.99 1.20
C THR A 73 -18.58 24.42 1.60
N ALA A 74 -17.30 24.72 1.82
CA ALA A 74 -16.85 26.07 2.18
C ALA A 74 -17.16 27.09 1.07
N LEU A 75 -16.94 26.71 -0.18
CA LEU A 75 -17.27 27.57 -1.31
C LEU A 75 -18.76 27.81 -1.43
N THR A 76 -19.58 26.78 -1.24
CA THR A 76 -21.03 26.91 -1.27
C THR A 76 -21.50 27.87 -0.17
N THR A 77 -20.98 27.74 1.03
CA THR A 77 -21.28 28.62 2.14
C THR A 77 -20.89 30.07 1.83
N SER A 78 -19.70 30.25 1.26
CA SER A 78 -19.21 31.58 0.89
C SER A 78 -20.12 32.22 -0.16
N LEU A 79 -20.54 31.46 -1.17
CA LEU A 79 -21.43 31.96 -2.19
C LEU A 79 -22.80 32.34 -1.64
N GLU A 80 -23.32 31.56 -0.72
CA GLU A 80 -24.57 31.85 -0.03
C GLU A 80 -24.46 33.14 0.79
N GLN A 81 -23.36 33.33 1.47
CA GLN A 81 -23.10 34.55 2.24
C GLN A 81 -23.00 35.77 1.31
N MET A 82 -22.31 35.62 0.19
CA MET A 82 -22.20 36.71 -0.78
C MET A 82 -23.54 37.07 -1.35
N LYS A 83 -24.36 36.10 -1.68
CA LYS A 83 -25.70 36.31 -2.18
C LYS A 83 -26.56 37.02 -1.14
N PHE A 84 -26.47 36.59 0.10
CA PHE A 84 -27.18 37.23 1.19
C PHE A 84 -26.77 38.68 1.34
N MET A 85 -25.50 38.99 1.27
CA MET A 85 -25.00 40.34 1.36
C MET A 85 -25.42 41.22 0.16
N GLU A 86 -25.44 40.65 -1.03
CA GLU A 86 -25.93 41.35 -2.21
C GLU A 86 -27.41 41.69 -2.08
N ASP A 87 -28.18 40.73 -1.61
CA ASP A 87 -29.61 40.93 -1.38
C ASP A 87 -29.86 42.01 -0.32
N ALA A 88 -29.09 41.97 0.75
CA ALA A 88 -29.18 42.95 1.81
C ALA A 88 -28.84 44.35 1.30
N ARG A 89 -27.80 44.48 0.48
CA ARG A 89 -27.42 45.77 -0.10
C ARG A 89 -28.47 46.30 -1.04
N ARG A 90 -29.08 45.41 -1.80
CA ARG A 90 -30.15 45.81 -2.70
C ARG A 90 -31.37 46.31 -1.93
N ILE A 91 -31.75 45.60 -0.90
CA ILE A 91 -32.87 46.02 -0.03
C ILE A 91 -32.56 47.35 0.63
N LEU A 92 -31.35 47.54 1.09
CA LEU A 92 -30.92 48.77 1.73
C LEU A 92 -31.01 49.95 0.75
N ARG A 93 -30.58 49.77 -0.50
CA ARG A 93 -30.70 50.76 -1.53
C ARG A 93 -32.15 51.11 -1.86
N GLU A 94 -32.99 50.12 -1.90
CA GLU A 94 -34.41 50.32 -2.13
C GLU A 94 -35.04 51.12 -1.00
N ILE A 95 -34.70 50.81 0.24
CA ILE A 95 -35.19 51.56 1.40
C ILE A 95 -34.71 52.98 1.34
N GLN A 96 -33.44 53.23 0.98
CA GLN A 96 -32.91 54.53 0.87
C GLN A 96 -33.56 55.34 -0.25
N GLY A 97 -33.91 54.67 -1.34
CA GLY A 97 -34.63 55.29 -2.45
C GLY A 97 -36.05 55.65 -2.12
N LEU A 98 -36.66 54.95 -1.20
CA LEU A 98 -38.01 55.21 -0.74
C LEU A 98 -38.08 56.30 0.32
N LYS A 99 -36.96 56.71 0.82
CA LYS A 99 -36.88 57.71 1.84
C LYS A 99 -37.44 59.00 1.30
N PRO A 100 -38.35 59.66 1.99
CA PRO A 100 -38.94 60.86 1.44
C PRO A 100 -37.83 61.90 1.22
N PRO A 101 -37.87 62.58 0.11
CA PRO A 101 -36.89 63.58 -0.17
C PRO A 101 -37.09 64.67 0.81
N ASP A 102 -36.05 65.01 1.40
CA ASP A 102 -36.06 66.22 2.11
C ASP A 102 -37.16 66.43 3.09
N ARG A 103 -36.90 66.11 4.20
CA ARG A 103 -37.74 66.52 5.23
C ARG A 103 -37.42 67.90 5.63
N ILE A 104 -37.57 68.66 4.86
CA ILE A 104 -37.31 69.96 5.25
C ILE A 104 -38.30 70.34 6.20
N SER A 105 -37.87 70.58 7.17
CA SER A 105 -38.78 71.15 8.07
C SER A 105 -39.17 72.51 7.75
#